data_0c075870f20071881f9cf8f6f81ebdce
#
_entry.id   0c075870f20071881f9cf8f6f81ebdce
#
_cell.length_a   1.000
_cell.length_b   1.000
_cell.length_c   1.000
_cell.angle_alpha   90.00
_cell.angle_beta   90.00
_cell.angle_gamma   90.00
#
_symmetry.space_group_name_H-M   'P 1'
#
loop_
_entity.id
_entity.type
_entity.pdbx_description
1 polymer ?
#
loop_
_entity_poly.entity_id
_entity_poly.type
_entity_poly.pdbx_seq_one_letter_code
_entity_poly.pdbx_strand_id
1 'polypeptide(L)'
;MLRKRLPLLALALCLCPFLQAQYLMDMVDTSKETGRGLLNLFKKFDHLKISAYIQPQFQVAGSKGVRSFEGGDFSPKVSNRFMLRRSRVRIDYAHFSEGNKPSVQIAFQFDANERAFTVRDVWGRIFENNYKLFAFTTGIFARPFGYEMNLSSSDRESPERGRMSQTLMKSERDVGAMITLDSRRKDNLLKYLKVDVGVFNGQGINAAGDFDNSKDIIGNIALKPYHFGKRITVSAGTSILYGSLLQNTKYVYSTNTVAGVKKVTVDSAVENIDKISPRHYYGANAQFKFKSNKGLTTELRAEFIAGQQTGTAASSETPTALVTGNDGFHIRNFNGAYFYLLQHIFNTKNQLLIKYDWYDPNTKVAGNEIGAAGSNFTAANVKHQTIGFGYLNYLTENVKIVLYYARVINERTQLAGYTGDIKDDVFTCRVQFRF
;
A
#
# COMPACT_ATOMS: atom_id res chain seq x y z
N MET A 1 -35.47 -51.81 -17.78
CA MET A 1 -35.64 -51.34 -16.38
C MET A 1 -35.20 -49.88 -16.14
N LEU A 2 -34.70 -49.15 -17.14
CA LEU A 2 -34.22 -47.76 -16.95
C LEU A 2 -35.33 -46.67 -17.10
N ARG A 3 -36.44 -46.97 -17.76
CA ARG A 3 -37.51 -45.96 -18.04
C ARG A 3 -38.45 -45.63 -16.89
N LYS A 4 -38.45 -46.39 -15.79
CA LYS A 4 -39.32 -46.14 -14.62
C LYS A 4 -38.66 -45.35 -13.47
N ARG A 5 -37.33 -45.05 -13.56
CA ARG A 5 -36.61 -44.28 -12.51
C ARG A 5 -36.45 -42.78 -12.83
N LEU A 6 -36.73 -42.38 -14.08
CA LEU A 6 -36.64 -40.98 -14.48
C LEU A 6 -37.68 -40.04 -13.81
N PRO A 7 -38.97 -40.44 -13.65
CA PRO A 7 -39.93 -39.59 -12.95
C PRO A 7 -39.68 -39.46 -11.45
N LEU A 8 -39.07 -40.47 -10.80
CA LEU A 8 -38.71 -40.38 -9.38
C LEU A 8 -37.53 -39.44 -9.15
N LEU A 9 -36.55 -39.38 -10.07
CA LEU A 9 -35.44 -38.45 -10.01
C LEU A 9 -35.88 -37.01 -10.30
N ALA A 10 -36.82 -36.81 -11.23
CA ALA A 10 -37.44 -35.52 -11.50
C ALA A 10 -38.33 -35.05 -10.33
N LEU A 11 -39.04 -35.97 -9.65
CA LEU A 11 -39.83 -35.64 -8.47
C LEU A 11 -38.92 -35.32 -7.25
N ALA A 12 -37.77 -35.99 -7.11
CA ALA A 12 -36.79 -35.68 -6.08
C ALA A 12 -36.09 -34.32 -6.31
N LEU A 13 -35.90 -33.92 -7.57
CA LEU A 13 -35.40 -32.59 -7.93
C LEU A 13 -36.47 -31.50 -7.76
N CYS A 14 -37.74 -31.82 -7.88
CA CYS A 14 -38.82 -30.87 -7.61
C CYS A 14 -39.21 -30.75 -6.15
N LEU A 15 -38.77 -31.68 -5.26
CA LEU A 15 -38.99 -31.64 -3.84
C LEU A 15 -37.80 -30.99 -3.08
N CYS A 16 -36.80 -30.44 -3.77
CA CYS A 16 -35.76 -29.58 -3.23
C CYS A 16 -35.99 -28.04 -3.35
N PRO A 17 -37.23 -27.50 -3.33
CA PRO A 17 -37.38 -26.04 -3.38
C PRO A 17 -37.44 -25.39 -2.01
N PHE A 18 -37.22 -26.10 -0.90
CA PHE A 18 -37.36 -25.54 0.45
C PHE A 18 -36.18 -25.81 1.38
N LEU A 19 -35.06 -26.29 0.90
CA LEU A 19 -33.82 -25.90 1.44
C LEU A 19 -33.53 -24.49 0.87
N GLN A 20 -34.21 -23.51 1.45
CA GLN A 20 -33.70 -22.15 1.42
C GLN A 20 -32.31 -22.25 2.06
N ALA A 21 -31.28 -22.41 1.22
CA ALA A 21 -30.02 -21.85 1.55
C ALA A 21 -30.38 -20.42 1.95
N GLN A 22 -30.45 -20.14 3.25
CA GLN A 22 -30.54 -18.78 3.73
C GLN A 22 -29.42 -18.08 3.02
N TYR A 23 -29.80 -17.26 2.03
CA TYR A 23 -28.81 -16.50 1.29
C TYR A 23 -28.01 -15.77 2.34
N LEU A 24 -26.69 -15.84 2.24
CA LEU A 24 -25.78 -15.09 3.12
C LEU A 24 -26.23 -13.62 3.22
N MET A 25 -26.94 -13.10 2.23
CA MET A 25 -27.62 -11.81 2.17
C MET A 25 -28.73 -11.61 3.19
N ASP A 26 -29.47 -12.65 3.61
CA ASP A 26 -30.49 -12.54 4.66
C ASP A 26 -29.88 -12.43 6.05
N MET A 27 -28.56 -12.64 6.13
CA MET A 27 -27.74 -12.49 7.35
C MET A 27 -27.00 -11.15 7.39
N VAL A 28 -27.25 -10.23 6.47
CA VAL A 28 -26.53 -8.95 6.35
C VAL A 28 -27.39 -7.79 6.84
N ASP A 29 -26.90 -7.01 7.78
CA ASP A 29 -27.50 -5.74 8.18
C ASP A 29 -27.13 -4.61 7.21
N THR A 30 -27.96 -4.37 6.23
CA THR A 30 -27.81 -3.28 5.28
C THR A 30 -28.22 -1.92 5.85
N SER A 31 -28.79 -1.87 7.06
CA SER A 31 -29.25 -0.63 7.71
C SER A 31 -28.13 0.16 8.38
N LYS A 32 -26.98 -0.46 8.65
CA LYS A 32 -25.80 0.19 9.25
C LYS A 32 -24.90 0.78 8.17
N GLU A 33 -24.42 2.04 8.35
CA GLU A 33 -23.52 2.74 7.42
C GLU A 33 -22.23 1.98 7.08
N THR A 34 -21.81 1.04 7.93
CA THR A 34 -20.67 0.16 7.72
C THR A 34 -20.97 -1.00 6.73
N GLY A 35 -22.22 -1.17 6.32
CA GLY A 35 -22.69 -2.30 5.52
C GLY A 35 -22.53 -2.16 4.00
N ARG A 36 -22.18 -0.98 3.47
CA ARG A 36 -22.03 -0.80 2.03
C ARG A 36 -20.77 -1.47 1.51
N GLY A 37 -20.95 -2.66 0.97
CA GLY A 37 -19.89 -3.50 0.39
C GLY A 37 -19.17 -4.43 1.39
N LEU A 38 -19.71 -4.62 2.59
CA LEU A 38 -19.20 -5.53 3.61
C LEU A 38 -20.34 -6.40 4.14
N LEU A 39 -20.14 -7.71 4.19
CA LEU A 39 -21.05 -8.62 4.86
C LEU A 39 -20.90 -8.43 6.39
N ASN A 40 -21.97 -7.95 7.04
CA ASN A 40 -22.12 -8.04 8.47
C ASN A 40 -22.89 -9.31 8.78
N LEU A 41 -22.30 -10.26 9.48
CA LEU A 41 -22.99 -11.43 9.98
C LEU A 41 -23.93 -11.03 11.12
N PHE A 42 -25.22 -11.32 10.94
CA PHE A 42 -26.32 -10.78 11.72
C PHE A 42 -26.55 -11.43 13.08
N LYS A 43 -27.15 -10.65 13.98
CA LYS A 43 -27.83 -11.02 15.25
C LYS A 43 -27.15 -12.04 16.17
N LYS A 44 -26.59 -13.12 15.64
CA LYS A 44 -25.82 -14.13 16.35
C LYS A 44 -24.34 -13.76 16.48
N PHE A 45 -23.89 -12.79 15.64
CA PHE A 45 -22.49 -12.35 15.50
C PHE A 45 -22.38 -10.82 15.37
N ASP A 46 -23.16 -10.06 16.13
CA ASP A 46 -23.15 -8.59 16.12
C ASP A 46 -21.77 -7.96 16.32
N HIS A 47 -20.84 -8.72 16.86
CA HIS A 47 -19.45 -8.31 17.11
C HIS A 47 -18.48 -8.73 16.01
N LEU A 48 -18.91 -9.56 15.05
CA LEU A 48 -18.06 -10.12 14.01
C LEU A 48 -18.40 -9.52 12.64
N LYS A 49 -17.35 -9.04 11.95
CA LYS A 49 -17.46 -8.52 10.59
C LYS A 49 -16.49 -9.26 9.68
N ILE A 50 -17.01 -9.83 8.59
CA ILE A 50 -16.20 -10.45 7.55
C ILE A 50 -16.28 -9.58 6.30
N SER A 51 -15.16 -9.37 5.65
CA SER A 51 -15.08 -8.70 4.34
C SER A 51 -14.06 -9.40 3.46
N ALA A 52 -14.33 -9.45 2.18
CA ALA A 52 -13.39 -10.04 1.23
C ALA A 52 -13.42 -9.32 -0.11
N TYR A 53 -12.32 -9.48 -0.87
CA TYR A 53 -12.27 -9.08 -2.26
C TYR A 53 -11.24 -9.91 -3.02
N ILE A 54 -11.48 -10.06 -4.32
CA ILE A 54 -10.55 -10.68 -5.27
C ILE A 54 -10.27 -9.71 -6.43
N GLN A 55 -9.05 -9.75 -6.95
CA GLN A 55 -8.56 -8.89 -8.03
C GLN A 55 -7.85 -9.71 -9.13
N PRO A 56 -8.59 -10.47 -9.95
CA PRO A 56 -8.05 -11.01 -11.17
C PRO A 56 -7.72 -9.87 -12.15
N GLN A 57 -6.63 -10.03 -12.92
CA GLN A 57 -6.23 -9.04 -13.91
C GLN A 57 -5.52 -9.68 -15.10
N PHE A 58 -5.62 -9.00 -16.24
CA PHE A 58 -4.82 -9.24 -17.43
C PHE A 58 -3.89 -8.04 -17.66
N GLN A 59 -2.62 -8.32 -18.00
CA GLN A 59 -1.63 -7.28 -18.25
C GLN A 59 -0.89 -7.51 -19.55
N VAL A 60 -0.51 -6.39 -20.20
CA VAL A 60 0.38 -6.37 -21.36
C VAL A 60 1.49 -5.37 -21.09
N ALA A 61 2.75 -5.78 -21.20
CA ALA A 61 3.92 -4.95 -21.05
C ALA A 61 4.53 -4.56 -22.41
N GLY A 62 5.25 -3.46 -22.44
CA GLY A 62 5.90 -2.91 -23.66
C GLY A 62 7.00 -3.82 -24.22
N SER A 63 7.60 -4.69 -23.39
CA SER A 63 8.56 -5.72 -23.81
C SER A 63 8.49 -6.97 -22.95
N LYS A 64 9.18 -8.05 -23.38
CA LYS A 64 9.29 -9.29 -22.60
C LYS A 64 10.26 -9.11 -21.43
N GLY A 65 9.98 -9.75 -20.30
CA GLY A 65 10.88 -9.77 -19.14
C GLY A 65 11.01 -8.43 -18.40
N VAL A 66 10.04 -7.56 -18.55
CA VAL A 66 10.03 -6.23 -17.91
C VAL A 66 10.04 -6.35 -16.40
N ARG A 67 10.92 -5.58 -15.75
CA ARG A 67 10.82 -5.28 -14.32
C ARG A 67 9.76 -4.21 -14.11
N SER A 68 8.79 -4.47 -13.25
CA SER A 68 7.63 -3.59 -13.15
C SER A 68 7.12 -3.43 -11.72
N PHE A 69 6.78 -2.21 -11.37
CA PHE A 69 6.02 -1.86 -10.15
C PHE A 69 4.50 -2.00 -10.35
N GLU A 70 4.03 -2.31 -11.58
CA GLU A 70 2.62 -2.51 -11.92
C GLU A 70 2.19 -3.97 -11.76
N GLY A 71 2.44 -4.55 -10.58
CA GLY A 71 2.03 -5.93 -10.24
C GLY A 71 3.16 -6.95 -10.19
N GLY A 72 4.42 -6.48 -10.27
CA GLY A 72 5.63 -7.29 -10.22
C GLY A 72 6.19 -7.63 -11.60
N ASP A 73 7.38 -8.23 -11.61
CA ASP A 73 8.16 -8.50 -12.81
C ASP A 73 7.50 -9.52 -13.73
N PHE A 74 7.70 -9.34 -15.03
CA PHE A 74 7.32 -10.32 -16.05
C PHE A 74 8.43 -11.36 -16.21
N SER A 75 8.05 -12.60 -16.44
CA SER A 75 9.04 -13.67 -16.73
C SER A 75 9.81 -13.36 -18.03
N PRO A 76 11.07 -13.77 -18.19
CA PRO A 76 11.96 -13.31 -19.26
C PRO A 76 11.42 -13.43 -20.68
N LYS A 77 10.53 -14.38 -20.95
CA LYS A 77 9.95 -14.60 -22.29
C LYS A 77 8.50 -14.13 -22.43
N VAL A 78 7.97 -13.44 -21.39
CA VAL A 78 6.55 -13.07 -21.27
C VAL A 78 6.39 -11.57 -21.33
N SER A 79 5.45 -11.09 -22.15
CA SER A 79 5.01 -9.70 -22.20
C SER A 79 3.51 -9.52 -21.89
N ASN A 80 2.77 -10.61 -21.74
CA ASN A 80 1.36 -10.56 -21.31
C ASN A 80 1.06 -11.68 -20.34
N ARG A 81 0.10 -11.46 -19.43
CA ARG A 81 -0.24 -12.47 -18.42
C ARG A 81 -1.62 -12.25 -17.83
N PHE A 82 -2.28 -13.35 -17.48
CA PHE A 82 -3.33 -13.36 -16.47
C PHE A 82 -2.70 -13.60 -15.10
N MET A 83 -3.27 -13.00 -14.07
CA MET A 83 -2.87 -13.25 -12.68
C MET A 83 -3.99 -12.94 -11.70
N LEU A 84 -4.04 -13.67 -10.61
CA LEU A 84 -4.81 -13.31 -9.43
C LEU A 84 -3.94 -12.40 -8.54
N ARG A 85 -4.10 -11.10 -8.71
CA ARG A 85 -3.21 -10.13 -8.04
C ARG A 85 -3.37 -10.14 -6.53
N ARG A 86 -4.61 -10.26 -6.04
CA ARG A 86 -4.96 -10.36 -4.62
C ARG A 86 -6.27 -11.10 -4.44
N SER A 87 -6.33 -11.88 -3.38
CA SER A 87 -7.56 -12.46 -2.84
C SER A 87 -7.50 -12.30 -1.33
N ARG A 88 -8.24 -11.34 -0.78
CA ARG A 88 -8.14 -10.99 0.65
C ARG A 88 -9.41 -11.29 1.38
N VAL A 89 -9.25 -11.90 2.55
CA VAL A 89 -10.31 -12.08 3.55
C VAL A 89 -9.87 -11.40 4.83
N ARG A 90 -10.76 -10.60 5.39
CA ARG A 90 -10.55 -9.92 6.66
C ARG A 90 -11.68 -10.25 7.61
N ILE A 91 -11.33 -10.58 8.84
CA ILE A 91 -12.23 -10.87 9.95
C ILE A 91 -11.92 -9.86 11.03
N ASP A 92 -12.89 -9.07 11.41
CA ASP A 92 -12.81 -8.12 12.54
C ASP A 92 -13.78 -8.57 13.61
N TYR A 93 -13.30 -8.70 14.85
CA TYR A 93 -14.11 -8.89 16.05
C TYR A 93 -14.01 -7.64 16.90
N ALA A 94 -15.15 -7.13 17.36
CA ALA A 94 -15.20 -5.98 18.27
C ALA A 94 -16.05 -6.32 19.50
N HIS A 95 -15.47 -6.19 20.69
CA HIS A 95 -16.20 -6.29 21.94
C HIS A 95 -16.62 -4.90 22.42
N PHE A 96 -17.88 -4.79 22.83
CA PHE A 96 -18.44 -3.55 23.38
C PHE A 96 -18.76 -3.76 24.86
N SER A 97 -18.32 -2.82 25.68
CA SER A 97 -18.69 -2.73 27.10
C SER A 97 -20.06 -2.08 27.28
N GLU A 98 -20.52 -1.95 28.50
CA GLU A 98 -21.76 -1.28 28.85
C GLU A 98 -21.89 0.10 28.19
N GLY A 99 -23.09 0.40 27.69
CA GLY A 99 -23.38 1.64 26.95
C GLY A 99 -22.84 1.63 25.52
N ASN A 100 -22.65 0.44 24.92
CA ASN A 100 -22.22 0.25 23.52
C ASN A 100 -20.88 0.95 23.18
N LYS A 101 -19.94 0.94 24.12
CA LYS A 101 -18.61 1.53 23.95
C LYS A 101 -17.63 0.45 23.49
N PRO A 102 -16.87 0.64 22.38
CA PRO A 102 -15.87 -0.33 21.97
C PRO A 102 -14.80 -0.45 23.07
N SER A 103 -14.49 -1.66 23.50
CA SER A 103 -13.45 -1.93 24.49
C SER A 103 -12.24 -2.63 23.88
N VAL A 104 -12.47 -3.65 23.07
CA VAL A 104 -11.42 -4.42 22.40
C VAL A 104 -11.82 -4.66 20.95
N GLN A 105 -10.85 -4.61 20.05
CA GLN A 105 -11.00 -5.03 18.66
C GLN A 105 -9.85 -5.98 18.32
N ILE A 106 -10.15 -7.04 17.60
CA ILE A 106 -9.16 -7.98 17.05
C ILE A 106 -9.40 -8.07 15.55
N ALA A 107 -8.33 -8.08 14.77
CA ALA A 107 -8.43 -8.23 13.33
C ALA A 107 -7.47 -9.30 12.81
N PHE A 108 -7.96 -10.10 11.88
CA PHE A 108 -7.20 -11.04 11.08
C PHE A 108 -7.40 -10.71 9.61
N GLN A 109 -6.33 -10.65 8.83
CA GLN A 109 -6.41 -10.50 7.38
C GLN A 109 -5.40 -11.42 6.71
N PHE A 110 -5.90 -12.13 5.72
CA PHE A 110 -5.13 -13.03 4.88
C PHE A 110 -5.15 -12.54 3.44
N ASP A 111 -4.09 -12.79 2.70
CA ASP A 111 -3.94 -12.48 1.28
C ASP A 111 -3.51 -13.75 0.54
N ALA A 112 -4.16 -14.06 -0.56
CA ALA A 112 -3.83 -15.18 -1.43
C ALA A 112 -3.64 -14.70 -2.88
N ASN A 113 -2.78 -15.36 -3.58
CA ASN A 113 -2.64 -15.27 -5.03
C ASN A 113 -2.41 -16.69 -5.58
N GLU A 114 -2.13 -16.82 -6.87
CA GLU A 114 -1.88 -18.12 -7.50
C GLU A 114 -0.63 -18.86 -6.98
N ARG A 115 0.19 -18.23 -6.12
CA ARG A 115 1.48 -18.77 -5.67
C ARG A 115 1.55 -19.01 -4.16
N ALA A 116 0.87 -18.19 -3.37
CA ALA A 116 1.05 -18.18 -1.92
C ALA A 116 -0.21 -17.72 -1.18
N PHE A 117 -0.33 -18.21 0.05
CA PHE A 117 -1.25 -17.70 1.05
C PHE A 117 -0.42 -17.07 2.17
N THR A 118 -0.70 -15.82 2.51
CA THR A 118 0.09 -15.03 3.45
C THR A 118 -0.78 -14.34 4.49
N VAL A 119 -0.24 -14.22 5.69
CA VAL A 119 -0.82 -13.39 6.76
C VAL A 119 -0.48 -11.93 6.48
N ARG A 120 -1.47 -11.04 6.66
CA ARG A 120 -1.25 -9.59 6.49
C ARG A 120 -1.47 -8.81 7.78
N ASP A 121 -2.63 -8.96 8.41
CA ASP A 121 -2.96 -8.27 9.65
C ASP A 121 -3.31 -9.32 10.71
N VAL A 122 -2.66 -9.27 11.86
CA VAL A 122 -3.03 -10.00 13.08
C VAL A 122 -2.72 -9.07 14.24
N TRP A 123 -3.73 -8.36 14.74
CA TRP A 123 -3.54 -7.38 15.78
C TRP A 123 -4.71 -7.27 16.72
N GLY A 124 -4.42 -6.84 17.94
CA GLY A 124 -5.40 -6.46 18.95
C GLY A 124 -5.35 -4.96 19.22
N ARG A 125 -6.49 -4.36 19.52
CA ARG A 125 -6.63 -2.96 19.91
C ARG A 125 -7.49 -2.83 21.14
N ILE A 126 -7.04 -2.04 22.09
CA ILE A 126 -7.75 -1.68 23.32
C ILE A 126 -8.14 -0.21 23.21
N PHE A 127 -9.38 0.11 23.57
CA PHE A 127 -9.88 1.48 23.56
C PHE A 127 -10.00 2.02 24.98
N GLU A 128 -9.47 3.21 25.21
CA GLU A 128 -9.68 3.98 26.41
C GLU A 128 -11.12 4.57 26.38
N ASN A 129 -11.95 4.33 27.38
CA ASN A 129 -13.37 4.67 27.38
C ASN A 129 -13.77 5.80 28.33
N ASN A 130 -12.85 6.31 29.19
CA ASN A 130 -13.15 7.42 30.09
C ASN A 130 -13.16 8.76 29.32
N TYR A 131 -12.04 9.09 28.67
CA TYR A 131 -11.91 10.29 27.85
C TYR A 131 -12.38 10.07 26.41
N LYS A 132 -12.45 8.82 25.93
CA LYS A 132 -12.79 8.42 24.55
C LYS A 132 -11.86 9.02 23.49
N LEU A 133 -10.58 9.14 23.82
CA LEU A 133 -9.57 9.78 22.97
C LEU A 133 -8.55 8.79 22.44
N PHE A 134 -8.11 7.84 23.26
CA PHE A 134 -6.97 7.01 22.95
C PHE A 134 -7.35 5.56 22.60
N ALA A 135 -6.48 4.94 21.82
CA ALA A 135 -6.46 3.51 21.59
C ALA A 135 -5.00 3.01 21.54
N PHE A 136 -4.78 1.79 22.02
CA PHE A 136 -3.51 1.09 21.92
C PHE A 136 -3.68 -0.11 21.01
N THR A 137 -2.77 -0.27 20.03
CA THR A 137 -2.78 -1.37 19.06
C THR A 137 -1.44 -2.10 19.10
N THR A 138 -1.46 -3.43 19.06
CA THR A 138 -0.24 -4.24 18.98
C THR A 138 -0.46 -5.48 18.13
N GLY A 139 0.60 -5.98 17.50
CA GLY A 139 0.61 -7.13 16.60
C GLY A 139 1.18 -6.80 15.22
N ILE A 140 0.69 -7.47 14.19
CA ILE A 140 1.04 -7.23 12.79
C ILE A 140 -0.02 -6.31 12.18
N PHE A 141 0.34 -5.07 11.83
CA PHE A 141 -0.57 -4.11 11.22
C PHE A 141 0.15 -3.09 10.34
N ALA A 142 -0.62 -2.28 9.61
CA ALA A 142 -0.06 -1.24 8.74
C ALA A 142 0.66 -0.17 9.56
N ARG A 143 1.90 0.15 9.17
CA ARG A 143 2.67 1.25 9.76
C ARG A 143 1.99 2.59 9.47
N PRO A 144 1.86 3.49 10.44
CA PRO A 144 1.14 4.74 10.30
C PRO A 144 1.99 5.81 9.57
N PHE A 145 2.40 5.54 8.33
CA PHE A 145 3.21 6.44 7.52
C PHE A 145 2.54 6.71 6.18
N GLY A 146 2.39 7.99 5.84
CA GLY A 146 1.86 8.41 4.56
C GLY A 146 0.37 8.13 4.35
N TYR A 147 -0.15 8.58 3.22
CA TYR A 147 -1.54 8.38 2.82
C TYR A 147 -1.71 7.14 1.93
N GLU A 148 -0.93 7.04 0.82
CA GLU A 148 -1.09 5.94 -0.15
C GLU A 148 -0.76 4.58 0.48
N MET A 149 0.18 4.54 1.43
CA MET A 149 0.57 3.33 2.16
C MET A 149 -0.59 2.75 2.95
N ASN A 150 -1.41 3.60 3.55
CA ASN A 150 -2.55 3.23 4.39
C ASN A 150 -3.85 3.06 3.60
N LEU A 151 -3.89 3.45 2.31
CA LEU A 151 -5.05 3.27 1.45
C LEU A 151 -5.21 1.79 1.06
N SER A 152 -6.37 1.21 1.37
CA SER A 152 -6.69 -0.17 1.00
C SER A 152 -6.61 -0.37 -0.51
N SER A 153 -6.08 -1.50 -0.95
CA SER A 153 -6.06 -1.85 -2.37
C SER A 153 -7.44 -2.12 -2.97
N SER A 154 -8.48 -2.36 -2.16
CA SER A 154 -9.87 -2.42 -2.61
C SER A 154 -10.43 -1.04 -2.97
N ASP A 155 -9.96 0.00 -2.30
CA ASP A 155 -10.46 1.36 -2.44
C ASP A 155 -9.61 2.20 -3.39
N ARG A 156 -8.38 1.79 -3.63
CA ARG A 156 -7.48 2.47 -4.55
C ARG A 156 -7.98 2.35 -6.00
N GLU A 157 -7.90 3.44 -6.73
CA GLU A 157 -8.35 3.55 -8.10
C GLU A 157 -7.29 3.04 -9.10
N SER A 158 -6.01 3.38 -8.89
CA SER A 158 -4.92 2.77 -9.68
C SER A 158 -4.70 1.32 -9.26
N PRO A 159 -4.28 0.44 -10.18
CA PRO A 159 -3.97 -0.95 -9.84
C PRO A 159 -2.92 -1.07 -8.75
N GLU A 160 -1.85 -0.29 -8.83
CA GLU A 160 -0.76 -0.35 -7.86
C GLU A 160 -0.46 1.04 -7.29
N ARG A 161 0.31 1.08 -6.20
CA ARG A 161 0.87 2.30 -5.61
C ARG A 161 1.94 2.88 -6.51
N GLY A 162 2.32 4.12 -6.27
CA GLY A 162 3.48 4.73 -6.88
C GLY A 162 4.78 3.98 -6.56
N ARG A 163 5.75 4.07 -7.43
CA ARG A 163 7.07 3.42 -7.26
C ARG A 163 7.72 3.83 -5.93
N MET A 164 7.66 5.12 -5.56
CA MET A 164 8.15 5.63 -4.28
C MET A 164 7.59 4.82 -3.09
N SER A 165 6.27 4.72 -3.00
CA SER A 165 5.60 4.01 -1.90
C SER A 165 5.99 2.54 -1.86
N GLN A 166 6.11 1.88 -3.02
CA GLN A 166 6.48 0.47 -3.11
C GLN A 166 7.94 0.22 -2.76
N THR A 167 8.85 1.15 -3.07
CA THR A 167 10.28 1.02 -2.79
C THR A 167 10.59 1.29 -1.32
N LEU A 168 10.08 2.40 -0.78
CA LEU A 168 10.37 2.83 0.60
C LEU A 168 9.75 1.88 1.63
N MET A 169 8.59 1.33 1.32
CA MET A 169 7.88 0.38 2.19
C MET A 169 7.36 -0.81 1.37
N LYS A 170 8.27 -1.68 0.95
CA LYS A 170 7.96 -2.92 0.23
C LYS A 170 6.92 -3.76 0.97
N SER A 171 7.03 -3.81 2.29
CA SER A 171 5.99 -4.31 3.20
C SER A 171 5.36 -3.13 3.95
N GLU A 172 4.06 -2.90 3.74
CA GLU A 172 3.33 -1.86 4.48
C GLU A 172 3.09 -2.23 5.95
N ARG A 173 3.14 -3.54 6.25
CA ARG A 173 2.89 -4.10 7.58
C ARG A 173 4.19 -4.44 8.26
N ASP A 174 4.13 -4.34 9.58
CA ASP A 174 5.22 -4.74 10.45
C ASP A 174 4.68 -5.16 11.81
N VAL A 175 5.51 -5.85 12.59
CA VAL A 175 5.22 -6.16 13.99
C VAL A 175 5.56 -4.93 14.84
N GLY A 176 4.62 -4.52 15.68
CA GLY A 176 4.86 -3.36 16.52
C GLY A 176 3.75 -3.05 17.50
N ALA A 177 3.87 -1.87 18.10
CA ALA A 177 2.89 -1.31 19.02
C ALA A 177 2.68 0.18 18.69
N MET A 178 1.45 0.66 18.84
CA MET A 178 1.05 2.02 18.45
C MET A 178 0.01 2.57 19.41
N ILE A 179 0.19 3.83 19.78
CA ILE A 179 -0.83 4.63 20.44
C ILE A 179 -1.48 5.54 19.39
N THR A 180 -2.79 5.55 19.36
CA THR A 180 -3.60 6.41 18.51
C THR A 180 -4.39 7.38 19.36
N LEU A 181 -4.28 8.68 19.09
CA LEU A 181 -5.24 9.69 19.52
C LEU A 181 -6.25 9.87 18.38
N ASP A 182 -7.49 9.47 18.63
CA ASP A 182 -8.60 9.58 17.69
C ASP A 182 -9.91 9.77 18.47
N SER A 183 -10.36 11.02 18.58
CA SER A 183 -11.52 11.37 19.39
C SER A 183 -12.79 10.68 18.88
N ARG A 184 -13.40 9.88 19.75
CA ARG A 184 -14.72 9.27 19.56
C ARG A 184 -15.84 10.15 20.11
N ARG A 185 -15.52 11.37 20.57
CA ARG A 185 -16.47 12.38 21.02
C ARG A 185 -16.88 13.25 19.84
N LYS A 186 -18.19 13.47 19.67
CA LYS A 186 -18.75 14.28 18.58
C LYS A 186 -18.69 15.78 18.86
N ASP A 187 -18.64 16.16 20.12
CA ASP A 187 -18.67 17.52 20.67
C ASP A 187 -17.31 18.22 20.75
N ASN A 188 -16.22 17.51 20.41
CA ASN A 188 -14.86 18.00 20.56
C ASN A 188 -14.22 18.29 19.18
N LEU A 189 -13.47 19.40 19.06
CA LEU A 189 -12.69 19.75 17.85
C LEU A 189 -11.65 18.69 17.51
N LEU A 190 -11.14 17.95 18.50
CA LEU A 190 -10.22 16.82 18.27
C LEU A 190 -10.82 15.69 17.41
N LYS A 191 -12.14 15.69 17.15
CA LYS A 191 -12.77 14.75 16.22
C LYS A 191 -12.21 14.82 14.79
N TYR A 192 -11.64 15.97 14.41
CA TYR A 192 -11.02 16.16 13.10
C TYR A 192 -9.54 15.82 13.08
N LEU A 193 -8.92 15.56 14.23
CA LEU A 193 -7.52 15.23 14.35
C LEU A 193 -7.35 13.71 14.60
N LYS A 194 -6.36 13.14 13.95
CA LYS A 194 -5.85 11.81 14.28
C LYS A 194 -4.33 11.90 14.43
N VAL A 195 -3.81 11.35 15.51
CA VAL A 195 -2.36 11.24 15.74
C VAL A 195 -2.05 9.78 16.05
N ASP A 196 -1.13 9.21 15.30
CA ASP A 196 -0.59 7.89 15.54
C ASP A 196 0.90 8.00 15.88
N VAL A 197 1.34 7.31 16.92
CA VAL A 197 2.76 7.14 17.25
C VAL A 197 3.00 5.68 17.57
N GLY A 198 3.91 5.04 16.85
CA GLY A 198 4.21 3.62 17.02
C GLY A 198 5.69 3.28 16.93
N VAL A 199 6.02 2.12 17.47
CA VAL A 199 7.34 1.50 17.42
C VAL A 199 7.20 0.15 16.72
N PHE A 200 8.07 -0.11 15.75
CA PHE A 200 8.02 -1.28 14.86
C PHE A 200 9.40 -1.91 14.71
N ASN A 201 9.46 -3.18 14.34
CA ASN A 201 10.72 -3.85 14.05
C ASN A 201 11.51 -3.19 12.90
N GLY A 202 10.82 -2.64 11.90
CA GLY A 202 11.43 -1.84 10.84
C GLY A 202 11.61 -2.57 9.51
N GLN A 203 11.84 -3.88 9.51
CA GLN A 203 12.13 -4.67 8.30
C GLN A 203 10.85 -5.07 7.54
N GLY A 204 9.68 -5.03 8.21
CA GLY A 204 8.40 -5.45 7.68
C GLY A 204 8.23 -6.98 7.66
N ILE A 205 7.00 -7.43 7.46
CA ILE A 205 6.62 -8.86 7.54
C ILE A 205 7.26 -9.77 6.48
N ASN A 206 7.93 -9.22 5.47
CA ASN A 206 8.62 -9.99 4.44
C ASN A 206 10.06 -10.40 4.86
N ALA A 207 10.59 -9.86 5.94
CA ALA A 207 11.84 -10.32 6.53
C ALA A 207 11.63 -11.66 7.24
N ALA A 208 12.68 -12.47 7.31
CA ALA A 208 12.62 -13.77 7.99
C ALA A 208 12.44 -13.64 9.53
N GLY A 209 12.60 -12.46 10.06
CA GLY A 209 12.44 -12.08 11.47
C GLY A 209 13.09 -10.74 11.74
N ASP A 210 13.08 -10.33 12.99
CA ASP A 210 13.87 -9.19 13.46
C ASP A 210 15.34 -9.62 13.51
N PHE A 211 16.17 -9.08 12.62
CA PHE A 211 17.57 -9.48 12.48
C PHE A 211 18.56 -8.46 13.08
N ASP A 212 18.07 -7.36 13.63
CA ASP A 212 18.87 -6.37 14.33
C ASP A 212 18.13 -5.79 15.55
N ASN A 213 18.82 -5.04 16.39
CA ASN A 213 18.19 -4.41 17.56
C ASN A 213 17.56 -3.04 17.25
N SER A 214 17.60 -2.61 15.99
CA SER A 214 17.03 -1.33 15.59
C SER A 214 15.51 -1.39 15.51
N LYS A 215 14.86 -0.30 15.92
CA LYS A 215 13.41 -0.14 15.82
C LYS A 215 13.08 1.15 15.09
N ASP A 216 12.01 1.10 14.29
CA ASP A 216 11.45 2.29 13.66
C ASP A 216 10.46 2.96 14.61
N ILE A 217 10.66 4.26 14.85
CA ILE A 217 9.65 5.12 15.46
C ILE A 217 8.92 5.83 14.33
N ILE A 218 7.59 5.66 14.27
CA ILE A 218 6.77 6.25 13.21
C ILE A 218 5.67 7.10 13.85
N GLY A 219 5.60 8.36 13.40
CA GLY A 219 4.56 9.30 13.79
C GLY A 219 3.76 9.75 12.57
N ASN A 220 2.45 9.95 12.76
CA ASN A 220 1.57 10.51 11.75
C ASN A 220 0.56 11.45 12.42
N ILE A 221 0.41 12.64 11.85
CA ILE A 221 -0.61 13.61 12.25
C ILE A 221 -1.48 13.85 11.03
N ALA A 222 -2.79 13.61 11.16
CA ALA A 222 -3.73 13.74 10.05
C ALA A 222 -4.96 14.58 10.45
N LEU A 223 -5.28 15.54 9.61
CA LEU A 223 -6.59 16.17 9.55
C LEU A 223 -7.53 15.19 8.83
N LYS A 224 -8.51 14.66 9.57
CA LYS A 224 -9.57 13.84 8.99
C LYS A 224 -10.41 14.68 8.01
N PRO A 225 -11.17 14.03 7.09
CA PRO A 225 -11.99 14.77 6.12
C PRO A 225 -12.84 15.83 6.79
N TYR A 226 -12.53 17.08 6.50
CA TYR A 226 -13.25 18.27 6.96
C TYR A 226 -14.11 18.82 5.85
N HIS A 227 -15.39 19.02 6.14
CA HIS A 227 -16.38 19.45 5.15
C HIS A 227 -16.60 20.96 5.23
N PHE A 228 -16.25 21.67 4.16
CA PHE A 228 -16.65 23.06 3.95
C PHE A 228 -18.00 23.08 3.20
N GLY A 229 -19.07 23.20 3.96
CA GLY A 229 -20.43 23.09 3.43
C GLY A 229 -20.72 21.68 2.86
N LYS A 230 -21.56 21.63 1.81
CA LYS A 230 -22.04 20.38 1.22
C LYS A 230 -21.17 19.85 0.06
N ARG A 231 -20.20 20.63 -0.41
CA ARG A 231 -19.50 20.36 -1.69
C ARG A 231 -18.02 20.09 -1.56
N ILE A 232 -17.37 20.72 -0.61
CA ILE A 232 -15.91 20.65 -0.49
C ILE A 232 -15.53 19.81 0.71
N THR A 233 -14.63 18.88 0.51
CA THR A 233 -14.01 18.10 1.58
C THR A 233 -12.50 18.19 1.44
N VAL A 234 -11.81 18.48 2.53
CA VAL A 234 -10.35 18.58 2.58
C VAL A 234 -9.83 17.67 3.66
N SER A 235 -8.73 16.99 3.39
CA SER A 235 -7.91 16.29 4.39
C SER A 235 -6.43 16.52 4.09
N ALA A 236 -5.61 16.42 5.12
CA ALA A 236 -4.15 16.59 5.01
C ALA A 236 -3.45 15.79 6.10
N GLY A 237 -2.18 15.51 5.92
CA GLY A 237 -1.40 14.83 6.93
C GLY A 237 0.10 15.04 6.76
N THR A 238 0.83 14.79 7.84
CA THR A 238 2.27 14.73 7.84
C THR A 238 2.75 13.51 8.61
N SER A 239 3.84 12.92 8.16
CA SER A 239 4.38 11.69 8.73
C SER A 239 5.88 11.78 8.89
N ILE A 240 6.38 11.16 9.93
CA ILE A 240 7.80 10.97 10.17
C ILE A 240 8.09 9.49 10.43
N LEU A 241 9.16 8.98 9.83
CA LEU A 241 9.77 7.71 10.19
C LEU A 241 11.21 7.98 10.59
N TYR A 242 11.54 7.64 11.82
CA TYR A 242 12.90 7.66 12.35
C TYR A 242 13.30 6.22 12.65
N GLY A 243 14.08 5.64 11.75
CA GLY A 243 14.49 4.26 11.79
C GLY A 243 15.95 4.09 11.37
N SER A 244 16.42 2.87 11.48
CA SER A 244 17.80 2.52 11.16
C SER A 244 17.94 1.04 10.86
N LEU A 245 19.14 0.65 10.36
CA LEU A 245 19.57 -0.73 10.19
C LEU A 245 20.95 -0.92 10.83
N LEU A 246 21.15 -2.03 11.51
CA LEU A 246 22.45 -2.38 12.11
C LEU A 246 23.43 -2.76 11.01
N GLN A 247 24.63 -2.17 11.05
CA GLN A 247 25.74 -2.48 10.18
C GLN A 247 26.43 -3.77 10.63
N ASN A 248 26.40 -4.79 9.77
CA ASN A 248 27.06 -6.08 10.03
C ASN A 248 28.43 -6.18 9.34
N THR A 249 28.80 -5.17 8.55
CA THR A 249 30.08 -5.09 7.85
C THR A 249 30.73 -3.72 8.07
N LYS A 250 32.03 -3.64 7.88
CA LYS A 250 32.76 -2.36 8.00
C LYS A 250 32.50 -1.39 6.85
N TYR A 251 31.84 -1.83 5.76
CA TYR A 251 31.71 -1.05 4.53
C TYR A 251 30.45 -0.21 4.52
N VAL A 252 30.63 1.12 4.43
CA VAL A 252 29.55 2.10 4.29
C VAL A 252 29.78 2.90 3.03
N TYR A 253 28.83 2.84 2.11
CA TYR A 253 28.89 3.53 0.83
C TYR A 253 28.05 4.79 0.84
N SER A 254 28.61 5.88 0.34
CA SER A 254 27.92 7.17 0.22
C SER A 254 28.32 7.89 -1.06
N THR A 255 27.49 8.87 -1.46
CA THR A 255 27.75 9.73 -2.63
C THR A 255 28.57 10.93 -2.20
N ASN A 256 29.78 11.07 -2.72
CA ASN A 256 30.67 12.18 -2.45
C ASN A 256 31.31 12.73 -3.73
N THR A 257 31.73 14.00 -3.69
CA THR A 257 32.51 14.62 -4.78
C THR A 257 34.00 14.48 -4.47
N VAL A 258 34.74 13.82 -5.35
CA VAL A 258 36.18 13.63 -5.22
C VAL A 258 36.84 14.15 -6.49
N ALA A 259 37.75 15.12 -6.36
CA ALA A 259 38.40 15.80 -7.47
C ALA A 259 37.40 16.33 -8.53
N GLY A 260 36.29 16.91 -8.09
CA GLY A 260 35.26 17.49 -8.96
C GLY A 260 34.29 16.48 -9.58
N VAL A 261 34.50 15.17 -9.37
CA VAL A 261 33.64 14.10 -9.91
C VAL A 261 32.85 13.47 -8.79
N LYS A 262 31.54 13.34 -8.99
CA LYS A 262 30.68 12.60 -8.06
C LYS A 262 30.86 11.09 -8.26
N LYS A 263 31.07 10.40 -7.18
CA LYS A 263 31.22 8.94 -7.17
C LYS A 263 30.75 8.31 -5.87
N VAL A 264 30.52 7.02 -5.92
CA VAL A 264 30.32 6.21 -4.71
C VAL A 264 31.67 6.06 -4.02
N THR A 265 31.78 6.51 -2.79
CA THR A 265 32.94 6.29 -1.92
C THR A 265 32.60 5.31 -0.83
N VAL A 266 33.60 4.57 -0.37
CA VAL A 266 33.48 3.61 0.72
C VAL A 266 34.23 4.11 1.95
N ASP A 267 33.59 4.12 3.09
CA ASP A 267 34.22 4.07 4.40
C ASP A 267 34.36 2.62 4.81
N SER A 268 35.57 2.18 5.12
CA SER A 268 35.90 0.80 5.49
C SER A 268 36.49 0.69 6.89
N ALA A 269 36.20 1.64 7.74
CA ALA A 269 36.61 1.65 9.14
C ALA A 269 35.96 0.48 9.90
N VAL A 270 36.76 -0.23 10.70
CA VAL A 270 36.26 -1.38 11.50
C VAL A 270 35.20 -0.95 12.49
N GLU A 271 35.28 0.28 12.95
CA GLU A 271 34.33 0.93 13.87
C GLU A 271 32.93 1.10 13.29
N ASN A 272 32.74 0.85 11.98
CA ASN A 272 31.41 0.86 11.37
C ASN A 272 30.58 -0.38 11.71
N ILE A 273 31.20 -1.48 12.11
CA ILE A 273 30.50 -2.67 12.58
C ILE A 273 29.72 -2.31 13.85
N ASP A 274 28.50 -2.80 13.95
CA ASP A 274 27.53 -2.54 15.02
C ASP A 274 27.04 -1.07 15.13
N LYS A 275 27.46 -0.17 14.23
CA LYS A 275 26.82 1.13 14.09
C LYS A 275 25.50 1.03 13.34
N ILE A 276 24.69 2.07 13.43
CA ILE A 276 23.40 2.16 12.77
C ILE A 276 23.47 3.00 11.48
N SER A 277 22.85 2.51 10.41
CA SER A 277 22.65 3.26 9.17
C SER A 277 21.26 3.88 9.13
N PRO A 278 21.11 5.16 8.75
CA PRO A 278 19.88 5.91 8.89
C PRO A 278 18.81 5.46 7.90
N ARG A 279 17.56 5.48 8.36
CA ARG A 279 16.35 5.37 7.58
C ARG A 279 15.36 6.41 8.09
N HIS A 280 15.46 7.62 7.55
CA HIS A 280 14.71 8.77 8.03
C HIS A 280 13.84 9.33 6.91
N TYR A 281 12.50 9.27 7.07
CA TYR A 281 11.55 9.74 6.07
C TYR A 281 10.66 10.83 6.65
N TYR A 282 10.39 11.83 5.83
CA TYR A 282 9.49 12.93 6.12
C TYR A 282 8.47 13.01 5.00
N GLY A 283 7.18 12.92 5.34
CA GLY A 283 6.09 12.89 4.39
C GLY A 283 5.06 13.96 4.69
N ALA A 284 4.48 14.52 3.62
CA ALA A 284 3.31 15.38 3.69
C ALA A 284 2.32 15.00 2.59
N ASN A 285 1.02 15.02 2.90
CA ASN A 285 -0.04 14.69 1.96
C ASN A 285 -1.24 15.62 2.10
N ALA A 286 -2.00 15.78 1.01
CA ALA A 286 -3.24 16.54 1.00
C ALA A 286 -4.23 15.91 0.02
N GLN A 287 -5.52 15.98 0.37
CA GLN A 287 -6.62 15.55 -0.47
C GLN A 287 -7.68 16.64 -0.52
N PHE A 288 -8.17 16.90 -1.71
CA PHE A 288 -9.24 17.86 -1.98
C PHE A 288 -10.32 17.18 -2.80
N LYS A 289 -11.54 17.22 -2.34
CA LYS A 289 -12.70 16.63 -3.03
C LYS A 289 -13.79 17.66 -3.21
N PHE A 290 -14.22 17.82 -4.45
CA PHE A 290 -15.34 18.68 -4.81
C PHE A 290 -16.49 17.82 -5.34
N LYS A 291 -17.70 18.07 -4.82
CA LYS A 291 -18.94 17.44 -5.25
C LYS A 291 -19.81 18.45 -5.98
N SER A 292 -20.10 18.18 -7.26
CA SER A 292 -20.98 19.01 -8.07
C SER A 292 -22.47 18.88 -7.64
N ASN A 293 -23.32 19.77 -8.14
CA ASN A 293 -24.77 19.69 -7.90
C ASN A 293 -25.40 18.37 -8.43
N LYS A 294 -24.81 17.81 -9.48
CA LYS A 294 -25.25 16.53 -10.06
C LYS A 294 -24.71 15.29 -9.31
N GLY A 295 -24.03 15.51 -8.16
CA GLY A 295 -23.44 14.42 -7.38
C GLY A 295 -22.11 13.87 -7.89
N LEU A 296 -21.60 14.37 -9.03
CA LEU A 296 -20.30 13.98 -9.56
C LEU A 296 -19.18 14.56 -8.71
N THR A 297 -18.11 13.81 -8.53
CA THR A 297 -16.97 14.27 -7.72
C THR A 297 -15.71 14.42 -8.57
N THR A 298 -14.98 15.50 -8.26
CA THR A 298 -13.59 15.71 -8.65
C THR A 298 -12.75 15.57 -7.40
N GLU A 299 -11.70 14.76 -7.43
CA GLU A 299 -10.82 14.58 -6.29
C GLU A 299 -9.36 14.72 -6.73
N LEU A 300 -8.61 15.55 -5.99
CA LEU A 300 -7.18 15.72 -6.13
C LEU A 300 -6.51 15.13 -4.89
N ARG A 301 -5.45 14.35 -5.10
CA ARG A 301 -4.61 13.81 -4.03
C ARG A 301 -3.17 14.05 -4.38
N ALA A 302 -2.38 14.40 -3.36
CA ALA A 302 -0.94 14.55 -3.49
C ALA A 302 -0.25 14.04 -2.23
N GLU A 303 0.94 13.49 -2.40
CA GLU A 303 1.85 13.14 -1.32
C GLU A 303 3.28 13.34 -1.79
N PHE A 304 4.11 13.90 -0.92
CA PHE A 304 5.54 14.08 -1.13
C PHE A 304 6.27 13.45 0.05
N ILE A 305 7.35 12.69 -0.25
CA ILE A 305 8.21 12.08 0.77
C ILE A 305 9.66 12.34 0.38
N ALA A 306 10.48 12.74 1.36
CA ALA A 306 11.91 12.91 1.20
C ALA A 306 12.64 12.41 2.45
N GLY A 307 13.93 12.13 2.29
CA GLY A 307 14.74 11.69 3.44
C GLY A 307 16.01 10.96 3.08
N GLN A 308 16.43 10.09 3.99
CA GLN A 308 17.57 9.19 3.81
C GLN A 308 17.10 7.74 3.81
N GLN A 309 17.59 6.99 2.84
CA GLN A 309 17.33 5.56 2.68
C GLN A 309 18.62 4.78 2.66
N THR A 310 18.70 3.75 3.50
CA THR A 310 19.75 2.74 3.48
C THR A 310 19.29 1.56 2.64
N GLY A 311 20.07 1.22 1.62
CA GLY A 311 19.85 0.09 0.71
C GLY A 311 21.15 -0.66 0.42
N THR A 312 21.18 -1.35 -0.72
CA THR A 312 22.37 -2.05 -1.22
C THR A 312 22.89 -1.41 -2.51
N ALA A 313 24.00 -1.91 -3.07
CA ALA A 313 24.47 -1.49 -4.38
C ALA A 313 23.43 -1.72 -5.49
N ALA A 314 22.66 -2.81 -5.41
CA ALA A 314 21.71 -3.23 -6.44
C ALA A 314 20.30 -2.68 -6.24
N SER A 315 19.94 -2.23 -5.04
CA SER A 315 18.57 -1.82 -4.71
C SER A 315 18.54 -0.65 -3.73
N SER A 316 17.60 0.27 -3.95
CA SER A 316 17.25 1.32 -2.99
C SER A 316 16.16 0.88 -1.99
N GLU A 317 15.64 -0.34 -2.09
CA GLU A 317 14.73 -0.91 -1.09
C GLU A 317 15.44 -1.18 0.24
N THR A 318 14.69 -1.17 1.34
CA THR A 318 15.20 -1.62 2.64
C THR A 318 15.62 -3.10 2.56
N PRO A 319 16.85 -3.46 2.95
CA PRO A 319 17.26 -4.84 3.08
C PRO A 319 16.36 -5.64 4.03
N THR A 320 16.07 -6.89 3.69
CA THR A 320 15.25 -7.81 4.49
C THR A 320 16.05 -8.87 5.23
N ALA A 321 17.38 -8.74 5.19
CA ALA A 321 18.34 -9.58 5.91
C ALA A 321 19.63 -8.78 6.17
N LEU A 322 20.47 -9.26 7.09
CA LEU A 322 21.78 -8.67 7.33
C LEU A 322 22.63 -8.74 6.05
N VAL A 323 23.30 -7.63 5.75
CA VAL A 323 24.31 -7.58 4.69
C VAL A 323 25.59 -8.24 5.20
N THR A 324 26.23 -9.08 4.38
CA THR A 324 27.38 -9.91 4.77
C THR A 324 28.53 -9.81 3.76
N GLY A 325 29.70 -10.29 4.13
CA GLY A 325 30.89 -10.35 3.26
C GLY A 325 31.47 -8.97 2.98
N ASN A 326 31.82 -8.71 1.73
CA ASN A 326 32.36 -7.44 1.26
C ASN A 326 31.27 -6.44 0.82
N ASP A 327 30.02 -6.80 0.95
CA ASP A 327 28.89 -5.90 0.71
C ASP A 327 28.77 -4.94 1.90
N GLY A 328 28.11 -3.83 1.65
CA GLY A 328 27.85 -2.80 2.66
C GLY A 328 26.59 -2.03 2.36
N PHE A 329 26.18 -1.21 3.31
CA PHE A 329 25.03 -0.36 3.12
C PHE A 329 25.37 0.86 2.27
N HIS A 330 24.46 1.16 1.33
CA HIS A 330 24.49 2.37 0.53
C HIS A 330 23.47 3.37 1.06
N ILE A 331 23.97 4.46 1.63
CA ILE A 331 23.14 5.55 2.19
C ILE A 331 22.89 6.58 1.09
N ARG A 332 21.60 6.78 0.74
CA ARG A 332 21.15 7.71 -0.31
C ARG A 332 20.16 8.73 0.24
N ASN A 333 20.24 9.95 -0.26
CA ASN A 333 19.16 10.92 -0.06
C ASN A 333 18.17 10.76 -1.21
N PHE A 334 16.90 10.66 -0.88
CA PHE A 334 15.85 10.43 -1.87
C PHE A 334 14.76 11.49 -1.77
N ASN A 335 13.99 11.63 -2.83
CA ASN A 335 12.67 12.23 -2.82
C ASN A 335 11.72 11.53 -3.79
N GLY A 336 10.45 11.78 -3.61
CA GLY A 336 9.43 11.35 -4.54
C GLY A 336 8.07 11.92 -4.17
N ALA A 337 7.18 11.89 -5.13
CA ALA A 337 5.80 12.29 -4.91
C ALA A 337 4.85 11.54 -5.84
N TYR A 338 3.56 11.63 -5.54
CA TYR A 338 2.52 11.34 -6.49
C TYR A 338 1.40 12.38 -6.46
N PHE A 339 0.70 12.47 -7.58
CA PHE A 339 -0.49 13.28 -7.77
C PHE A 339 -1.57 12.44 -8.44
N TYR A 340 -2.80 12.54 -7.96
CA TYR A 340 -3.98 11.93 -8.56
C TYR A 340 -5.00 13.00 -8.90
N LEU A 341 -5.56 12.90 -10.09
CA LEU A 341 -6.82 13.52 -10.48
C LEU A 341 -7.84 12.42 -10.74
N LEU A 342 -8.91 12.41 -9.97
CA LEU A 342 -10.03 11.49 -10.09
C LEU A 342 -11.27 12.31 -10.48
N GLN A 343 -11.90 11.99 -11.60
CA GLN A 343 -13.03 12.72 -12.13
C GLN A 343 -14.16 11.78 -12.51
N HIS A 344 -15.31 11.89 -11.83
CA HIS A 344 -16.52 11.22 -12.32
C HIS A 344 -17.02 11.88 -13.60
N ILE A 345 -17.34 11.06 -14.59
CA ILE A 345 -17.87 11.49 -15.89
C ILE A 345 -19.24 10.84 -16.11
N PHE A 346 -20.15 11.57 -16.75
CA PHE A 346 -21.52 11.15 -17.05
C PHE A 346 -22.37 10.84 -15.80
N ASN A 347 -21.90 9.95 -14.93
CA ASN A 347 -22.57 9.50 -13.70
C ASN A 347 -21.55 9.05 -12.65
N THR A 348 -21.98 8.66 -11.47
CA THR A 348 -21.12 8.22 -10.37
C THR A 348 -20.49 6.84 -10.57
N LYS A 349 -20.91 6.08 -11.60
CA LYS A 349 -20.34 4.77 -11.90
C LYS A 349 -19.11 4.84 -12.81
N ASN A 350 -18.89 5.95 -13.50
CA ASN A 350 -17.80 6.13 -14.44
C ASN A 350 -16.81 7.15 -13.90
N GLN A 351 -15.54 6.79 -13.81
CA GLN A 351 -14.49 7.66 -13.27
C GLN A 351 -13.25 7.60 -14.14
N LEU A 352 -12.71 8.75 -14.46
CA LEU A 352 -11.38 8.90 -15.06
C LEU A 352 -10.35 9.08 -13.95
N LEU A 353 -9.17 8.53 -14.18
CA LEU A 353 -8.00 8.64 -13.33
C LEU A 353 -6.84 9.14 -14.16
N ILE A 354 -6.19 10.20 -13.69
CA ILE A 354 -4.85 10.59 -14.14
C ILE A 354 -3.96 10.54 -12.90
N LYS A 355 -2.81 9.88 -13.04
CA LYS A 355 -1.80 9.77 -12.00
C LYS A 355 -0.46 10.22 -12.57
N TYR A 356 0.29 10.97 -11.79
CA TYR A 356 1.69 11.25 -12.04
C TYR A 356 2.47 10.96 -10.78
N ASP A 357 3.55 10.19 -10.89
CA ASP A 357 4.47 9.96 -9.78
C ASP A 357 5.92 9.98 -10.23
N TRP A 358 6.81 10.32 -9.30
CA TRP A 358 8.25 10.11 -9.46
C TRP A 358 8.87 9.54 -8.20
N TYR A 359 9.99 8.89 -8.39
CA TYR A 359 10.89 8.48 -7.34
C TYR A 359 12.33 8.70 -7.79
N ASP A 360 13.05 9.54 -7.05
CA ASP A 360 14.48 9.79 -7.19
C ASP A 360 15.19 9.14 -6.01
N PRO A 361 15.84 7.99 -6.20
CA PRO A 361 16.49 7.25 -5.11
C PRO A 361 17.76 7.92 -4.60
N ASN A 362 18.36 8.85 -5.36
CA ASN A 362 19.59 9.53 -4.98
C ASN A 362 19.68 10.95 -5.55
N THR A 363 19.10 11.90 -4.86
CA THR A 363 19.03 13.31 -5.25
C THR A 363 20.39 14.02 -5.33
N LYS A 364 21.47 13.37 -4.90
CA LYS A 364 22.85 13.90 -5.01
C LYS A 364 23.49 13.63 -6.37
N VAL A 365 22.84 12.86 -7.25
CA VAL A 365 23.40 12.40 -8.52
C VAL A 365 22.48 12.82 -9.67
N ALA A 366 23.06 13.30 -10.76
CA ALA A 366 22.36 13.54 -12.01
C ALA A 366 22.51 12.33 -12.95
N GLY A 367 21.57 12.13 -13.87
CA GLY A 367 21.56 10.97 -14.77
C GLY A 367 22.86 10.80 -15.58
N ASN A 368 23.47 11.90 -16.04
CA ASN A 368 24.73 11.87 -16.79
C ASN A 368 25.95 11.42 -15.94
N GLU A 369 25.84 11.38 -14.62
CA GLU A 369 26.88 10.90 -13.71
C GLU A 369 26.72 9.39 -13.42
N ILE A 370 25.52 8.84 -13.64
CA ILE A 370 25.22 7.41 -13.42
C ILE A 370 25.79 6.61 -14.60
N GLY A 371 26.70 5.69 -14.30
CA GLY A 371 27.41 4.89 -15.29
C GLY A 371 28.62 5.58 -15.92
N ALA A 372 28.95 6.82 -15.51
CA ALA A 372 30.18 7.48 -15.90
C ALA A 372 31.40 6.71 -15.36
N ALA A 373 32.52 6.74 -16.12
CA ALA A 373 33.73 6.01 -15.73
C ALA A 373 34.19 6.41 -14.32
N GLY A 374 34.42 5.42 -13.46
CA GLY A 374 34.85 5.60 -12.08
C GLY A 374 33.79 6.13 -11.11
N SER A 375 32.56 6.36 -11.55
CA SER A 375 31.45 6.84 -10.68
C SER A 375 30.92 5.77 -9.74
N ASN A 376 30.92 4.51 -10.17
CA ASN A 376 30.39 3.34 -9.46
C ASN A 376 28.90 3.42 -9.07
N PHE A 377 28.12 4.32 -9.74
CA PHE A 377 26.67 4.34 -9.58
C PHE A 377 26.03 3.22 -10.40
N THR A 378 24.95 2.67 -9.86
CA THR A 378 24.21 1.54 -10.42
C THR A 378 22.78 1.94 -10.78
N ALA A 379 22.02 1.01 -11.33
CA ALA A 379 20.59 1.19 -11.62
C ALA A 379 19.75 1.55 -10.35
N ALA A 380 20.27 1.26 -9.15
CA ALA A 380 19.63 1.64 -7.88
C ALA A 380 19.64 3.17 -7.62
N ASN A 381 20.36 3.95 -8.46
CA ASN A 381 20.40 5.42 -8.36
C ASN A 381 19.53 6.10 -9.43
N VAL A 382 18.95 5.35 -10.38
CA VAL A 382 18.20 5.89 -11.52
C VAL A 382 16.84 6.41 -11.07
N LYS A 383 16.55 7.66 -11.40
CA LYS A 383 15.24 8.27 -11.20
C LYS A 383 14.22 7.73 -12.19
N HIS A 384 13.00 7.53 -11.72
CA HIS A 384 11.87 7.10 -12.54
C HIS A 384 10.68 8.02 -12.34
N GLN A 385 9.88 8.16 -13.40
CA GLN A 385 8.61 8.87 -13.42
C GLN A 385 7.56 7.95 -14.04
N THR A 386 6.31 8.06 -13.57
CA THR A 386 5.19 7.30 -14.15
C THR A 386 4.02 8.24 -14.43
N ILE A 387 3.49 8.19 -15.64
CA ILE A 387 2.24 8.84 -16.01
C ILE A 387 1.20 7.75 -16.21
N GLY A 388 0.16 7.75 -15.39
CA GLY A 388 -0.90 6.76 -15.41
C GLY A 388 -2.22 7.35 -15.93
N PHE A 389 -2.88 6.63 -16.82
CA PHE A 389 -4.21 6.95 -17.32
C PHE A 389 -5.13 5.79 -17.03
N GLY A 390 -6.26 6.05 -16.39
CA GLY A 390 -7.20 5.02 -16.00
C GLY A 390 -8.65 5.38 -16.27
N TYR A 391 -9.43 4.35 -16.57
CA TYR A 391 -10.89 4.41 -16.59
C TYR A 391 -11.42 3.34 -15.64
N LEU A 392 -12.29 3.75 -14.74
CA LEU A 392 -12.93 2.89 -13.78
C LEU A 392 -14.44 2.87 -14.07
N ASN A 393 -15.00 1.66 -14.05
CA ASN A 393 -16.42 1.47 -14.09
C ASN A 393 -16.88 0.66 -12.87
N TYR A 394 -17.78 1.25 -12.09
CA TYR A 394 -18.43 0.60 -10.95
C TYR A 394 -19.74 -0.01 -11.44
N LEU A 395 -19.67 -1.26 -11.94
CA LEU A 395 -20.85 -2.00 -12.43
C LEU A 395 -21.91 -2.09 -11.35
N THR A 396 -21.47 -2.48 -10.14
CA THR A 396 -22.29 -2.54 -8.93
C THR A 396 -21.45 -2.04 -7.74
N GLU A 397 -22.02 -2.00 -6.54
CA GLU A 397 -21.26 -1.74 -5.30
C GLU A 397 -20.18 -2.79 -5.05
N ASN A 398 -20.36 -4.00 -5.59
CA ASN A 398 -19.51 -5.16 -5.38
C ASN A 398 -18.51 -5.39 -6.52
N VAL A 399 -18.73 -4.82 -7.72
CA VAL A 399 -17.93 -5.10 -8.91
C VAL A 399 -17.39 -3.82 -9.53
N LYS A 400 -16.06 -3.73 -9.62
CA LYS A 400 -15.34 -2.63 -10.23
C LYS A 400 -14.42 -3.15 -11.34
N ILE A 401 -14.46 -2.53 -12.52
CA ILE A 401 -13.54 -2.76 -13.62
C ILE A 401 -12.59 -1.58 -13.69
N VAL A 402 -11.31 -1.84 -13.88
CA VAL A 402 -10.25 -0.85 -14.04
C VAL A 402 -9.47 -1.14 -15.30
N LEU A 403 -9.47 -0.20 -16.23
CA LEU A 403 -8.56 -0.17 -17.37
C LEU A 403 -7.50 0.89 -17.06
N TYR A 404 -6.23 0.53 -17.08
CA TYR A 404 -5.16 1.42 -16.67
C TYR A 404 -3.92 1.23 -17.53
N TYR A 405 -3.33 2.32 -17.98
CA TYR A 405 -2.07 2.34 -18.69
C TYR A 405 -1.05 3.15 -17.89
N ALA A 406 0.09 2.56 -17.59
CA ALA A 406 1.23 3.19 -16.93
C ALA A 406 2.33 3.40 -17.96
N ARG A 407 2.60 4.66 -18.30
CA ARG A 407 3.78 5.08 -19.01
C ARG A 407 4.90 5.31 -18.01
N VAL A 408 5.92 4.47 -18.06
CA VAL A 408 7.10 4.56 -17.18
C VAL A 408 8.24 5.23 -17.95
N ILE A 409 8.90 6.19 -17.31
CA ILE A 409 9.99 6.96 -17.91
C ILE A 409 11.16 6.95 -16.93
N ASN A 410 12.30 6.42 -17.34
CA ASN A 410 13.54 6.55 -16.59
C ASN A 410 14.37 7.74 -17.05
N GLU A 411 15.15 8.33 -16.17
CA GLU A 411 16.14 9.32 -16.57
C GLU A 411 17.21 8.68 -17.48
N ARG A 412 17.75 9.48 -18.40
CA ARG A 412 18.85 9.06 -19.28
C ARG A 412 20.16 9.05 -18.50
N THR A 413 20.93 7.98 -18.65
CA THR A 413 22.20 7.78 -17.94
C THR A 413 23.29 7.31 -18.92
N GLN A 414 24.53 7.14 -18.43
CA GLN A 414 25.59 6.47 -19.17
C GLN A 414 25.64 4.96 -18.87
N LEU A 415 24.77 4.47 -17.99
CA LEU A 415 24.71 3.06 -17.62
C LEU A 415 24.08 2.22 -18.73
N ALA A 416 24.73 1.12 -19.10
CA ALA A 416 24.17 0.18 -20.07
C ALA A 416 22.77 -0.28 -19.67
N GLY A 417 21.82 -0.24 -20.61
CA GLY A 417 20.40 -0.52 -20.36
C GLY A 417 19.57 0.68 -19.91
N TYR A 418 20.20 1.84 -19.58
CA TYR A 418 19.52 3.07 -19.15
C TYR A 418 20.00 4.31 -19.95
N THR A 419 20.64 4.12 -21.09
CA THR A 419 21.07 5.20 -21.99
C THR A 419 19.90 5.86 -22.71
N GLY A 420 18.75 5.21 -22.74
CA GLY A 420 17.48 5.71 -23.24
C GLY A 420 16.33 5.23 -22.35
N ASP A 421 15.13 5.57 -22.74
CA ASP A 421 13.92 5.13 -22.04
C ASP A 421 13.67 3.64 -22.29
N ILE A 422 13.40 2.90 -21.24
CA ILE A 422 13.16 1.45 -21.29
C ILE A 422 11.70 1.23 -21.73
N LYS A 423 11.45 0.16 -22.50
CA LYS A 423 10.09 -0.23 -22.90
C LYS A 423 9.42 -1.05 -21.78
N ASP A 424 9.14 -0.40 -20.64
CA ASP A 424 8.58 -1.00 -19.44
C ASP A 424 7.17 -0.51 -19.07
N ASP A 425 6.51 0.12 -20.04
CA ASP A 425 5.08 0.49 -19.93
C ASP A 425 4.20 -0.74 -19.71
N VAL A 426 3.13 -0.58 -18.94
CA VAL A 426 2.20 -1.68 -18.67
C VAL A 426 0.75 -1.22 -18.82
N PHE A 427 0.00 -1.97 -19.63
CA PHE A 427 -1.46 -1.91 -19.63
C PHE A 427 -2.02 -2.97 -18.69
N THR A 428 -3.01 -2.59 -17.87
CA THR A 428 -3.69 -3.48 -16.92
C THR A 428 -5.20 -3.38 -17.09
N CYS A 429 -5.85 -4.53 -17.32
CA CYS A 429 -7.30 -4.69 -17.19
C CYS A 429 -7.56 -5.51 -15.92
N ARG A 430 -8.17 -4.90 -14.89
CA ARG A 430 -8.48 -5.55 -13.61
C ARG A 430 -9.98 -5.57 -13.37
N VAL A 431 -10.48 -6.71 -12.93
CA VAL A 431 -11.81 -6.81 -12.34
C VAL A 431 -11.67 -7.03 -10.84
N GLN A 432 -12.42 -6.30 -10.06
CA GLN A 432 -12.48 -6.49 -8.62
C GLN A 432 -13.88 -6.90 -8.22
N PHE A 433 -13.96 -7.99 -7.46
CA PHE A 433 -15.17 -8.39 -6.75
C PHE A 433 -14.93 -8.17 -5.25
N ARG A 434 -15.91 -7.63 -4.55
CA ARG A 434 -15.86 -7.42 -3.08
C ARG A 434 -17.22 -7.66 -2.44
N PHE A 435 -17.20 -8.04 -1.17
CA PHE A 435 -18.40 -8.16 -0.33
C PHE A 435 -18.08 -7.78 1.13
#